data_fadb245da27157fc3d85f2bf6aad6703
#
_entry.id   fadb245da27157fc3d85f2bf6aad6703
#
_cell.length_a   1.000
_cell.length_b   1.000
_cell.length_c   1.000
_cell.angle_alpha   90.00
_cell.angle_beta   90.00
_cell.angle_gamma   90.00
#
_symmetry.space_group_name_H-M   'P 1'
#
loop_
_entity.id
_entity.type
_entity.pdbx_description
1 polymer ?
#
loop_
_entity_poly.entity_id
_entity_poly.type
_entity_poly.pdbx_seq_one_letter_code
_entity_poly.pdbx_strand_id
1 'polypeptide(L)'
;MALSACVQNNGKPMPKVGEKKYYDVINITAEGERKLSLVSEVTAVTDSSVTVSQTFTFSDGEVKSNSYTSLIAGEDADIPLKSIFAKHLIKYADSLEYVEGTECVRYKNGLDEKTVFEPARLVLKYATDTTELMIVLSVEDRIVHGKEMLTTPAGTFECVKFSENHVAKIGDEEFFTQLVCWYDLTNGSQIKQTDLTKTGDIVYSLVLTKVE
;
A
#
# COMPACT_ATOMS: atom_id res chain seq x y z
N MET A 1 4.30 0.57 5.75
CA MET A 1 3.17 -0.38 5.76
C MET A 1 2.84 -0.69 4.32
N ALA A 2 3.02 -1.93 3.86
CA ALA A 2 2.52 -2.32 2.55
C ALA A 2 0.99 -2.33 2.65
N LEU A 3 0.32 -1.43 1.93
CA LEU A 3 -1.12 -1.51 1.72
C LEU A 3 -1.34 -2.73 0.82
N SER A 4 -1.71 -3.86 1.41
CA SER A 4 -2.19 -4.99 0.63
C SER A 4 -3.51 -4.56 0.01
N ALA A 5 -3.47 -4.25 -1.29
CA ALA A 5 -4.70 -4.00 -2.03
C ALA A 5 -5.63 -5.21 -1.89
N CYS A 6 -6.91 -4.93 -1.79
CA CYS A 6 -7.96 -5.91 -1.61
C CYS A 6 -7.85 -7.06 -2.61
N VAL A 7 -7.83 -8.27 -2.10
CA VAL A 7 -7.90 -9.49 -2.92
C VAL A 7 -9.27 -9.52 -3.60
N GLN A 8 -9.28 -9.45 -4.91
CA GLN A 8 -10.49 -9.48 -5.71
C GLN A 8 -11.05 -10.89 -5.84
N ASN A 9 -12.33 -11.06 -5.63
CA ASN A 9 -13.00 -12.35 -5.81
C ASN A 9 -14.09 -12.30 -6.91
N ASN A 10 -13.69 -11.97 -8.13
CA ASN A 10 -14.54 -12.11 -9.32
C ASN A 10 -14.33 -13.49 -9.97
N GLY A 11 -14.64 -14.57 -9.25
CA GLY A 11 -14.39 -15.95 -9.71
C GLY A 11 -12.91 -16.35 -9.61
N LYS A 12 -12.06 -15.58 -8.94
CA LYS A 12 -10.66 -15.91 -8.68
C LYS A 12 -10.55 -16.92 -7.53
N PRO A 13 -9.52 -17.78 -7.55
CA PRO A 13 -9.33 -18.73 -6.47
C PRO A 13 -9.12 -17.99 -5.14
N MET A 14 -9.85 -18.43 -4.12
CA MET A 14 -9.67 -17.94 -2.76
C MET A 14 -8.28 -18.30 -2.25
N PRO A 15 -7.59 -17.38 -1.54
CA PRO A 15 -6.35 -17.70 -0.86
C PRO A 15 -6.59 -18.84 0.14
N LYS A 16 -5.60 -19.70 0.32
CA LYS A 16 -5.70 -20.82 1.25
C LYS A 16 -4.97 -20.51 2.55
N VAL A 17 -5.55 -20.94 3.67
CA VAL A 17 -4.85 -20.89 4.97
C VAL A 17 -3.52 -21.64 4.85
N GLY A 18 -2.43 -21.03 5.30
CA GLY A 18 -1.07 -21.52 5.16
C GLY A 18 -0.36 -21.14 3.86
N GLU A 19 -1.04 -20.48 2.90
CA GLU A 19 -0.39 -19.94 1.71
C GLU A 19 0.62 -18.86 2.13
N LYS A 20 1.86 -19.00 1.64
CA LYS A 20 2.95 -18.06 1.96
C LYS A 20 3.51 -17.43 0.70
N LYS A 21 3.73 -16.13 0.79
CA LYS A 21 4.41 -15.32 -0.22
C LYS A 21 5.65 -14.67 0.40
N TYR A 22 6.76 -14.80 -0.28
CA TYR A 22 8.07 -14.29 0.14
C TYR A 22 8.46 -13.13 -0.76
N TYR A 23 8.91 -12.05 -0.16
CA TYR A 23 9.31 -10.85 -0.88
C TYR A 23 10.69 -10.38 -0.44
N ASP A 24 11.47 -9.93 -1.42
CA ASP A 24 12.62 -9.08 -1.16
C ASP A 24 12.16 -7.63 -1.09
N VAL A 25 12.60 -6.93 -0.07
CA VAL A 25 12.25 -5.53 0.17
C VAL A 25 13.52 -4.71 0.30
N ILE A 26 13.56 -3.60 -0.44
CA ILE A 26 14.60 -2.58 -0.36
C ILE A 26 13.93 -1.29 0.11
N ASN A 27 14.47 -0.68 1.16
CA ASN A 27 14.05 0.62 1.64
C ASN A 27 15.25 1.56 1.64
N ILE A 28 15.16 2.68 0.93
CA ILE A 28 16.21 3.67 0.81
C ILE A 28 15.83 4.87 1.68
N THR A 29 16.67 5.18 2.66
CA THR A 29 16.51 6.30 3.58
C THR A 29 17.70 7.23 3.49
N ALA A 30 17.66 8.36 4.19
CA ALA A 30 18.83 9.26 4.32
C ALA A 30 20.05 8.56 4.96
N GLU A 31 19.84 7.48 5.72
CA GLU A 31 20.89 6.68 6.34
C GLU A 31 21.48 5.62 5.42
N GLY A 32 20.88 5.42 4.24
CA GLY A 32 21.30 4.45 3.22
C GLY A 32 20.26 3.40 2.88
N GLU A 33 20.71 2.40 2.12
CA GLU A 33 19.90 1.28 1.67
C GLU A 33 19.77 0.22 2.78
N ARG A 34 18.54 -0.20 3.08
CA ARG A 34 18.23 -1.29 4.00
C ARG A 34 17.50 -2.39 3.25
N LYS A 35 18.09 -3.59 3.26
CA LYS A 35 17.47 -4.81 2.71
C LYS A 35 16.80 -5.60 3.82
N LEU A 36 15.61 -6.12 3.53
CA LEU A 36 14.90 -7.02 4.43
C LEU A 36 14.09 -8.03 3.61
N SER A 37 13.74 -9.15 4.20
CA SER A 37 12.79 -10.08 3.65
C SER A 37 11.44 -9.93 4.34
N LEU A 38 10.37 -10.13 3.56
CA LEU A 38 9.00 -10.17 4.06
C LEU A 38 8.38 -11.52 3.72
N VAL A 39 7.83 -12.18 4.74
CA VAL A 39 6.95 -13.33 4.57
C VAL A 39 5.53 -12.89 4.89
N SER A 40 4.62 -13.11 3.95
CA SER A 40 3.18 -12.87 4.11
C SER A 40 2.47 -14.23 4.11
N GLU A 41 1.82 -14.58 5.21
CA GLU A 41 1.13 -15.87 5.42
C GLU A 41 -0.36 -15.64 5.65
N VAL A 42 -1.20 -16.38 4.92
CA VAL A 42 -2.65 -16.41 5.15
C VAL A 42 -2.93 -17.26 6.39
N THR A 43 -3.41 -16.62 7.46
CA THR A 43 -3.66 -17.29 8.75
C THR A 43 -5.12 -17.66 8.98
N ALA A 44 -6.05 -16.94 8.34
CA ALA A 44 -7.47 -17.28 8.36
C ALA A 44 -8.16 -16.80 7.08
N VAL A 45 -9.19 -17.51 6.67
CA VAL A 45 -10.08 -17.19 5.56
C VAL A 45 -11.52 -17.43 6.01
N THR A 46 -12.39 -16.45 5.77
CA THR A 46 -13.85 -16.56 5.94
C THR A 46 -14.53 -16.27 4.60
N ASP A 47 -15.84 -16.34 4.54
CA ASP A 47 -16.60 -16.00 3.32
C ASP A 47 -16.42 -14.52 2.90
N SER A 48 -16.02 -13.65 3.81
CA SER A 48 -15.94 -12.19 3.59
C SER A 48 -14.58 -11.58 3.92
N SER A 49 -13.63 -12.35 4.49
CA SER A 49 -12.34 -11.77 4.89
C SER A 49 -11.18 -12.76 4.84
N VAL A 50 -9.99 -12.22 4.66
CA VAL A 50 -8.71 -12.92 4.77
C VAL A 50 -7.86 -12.24 5.84
N THR A 51 -7.35 -13.02 6.79
CA THR A 51 -6.37 -12.54 7.76
C THR A 51 -4.98 -12.95 7.31
N VAL A 52 -4.08 -11.99 7.28
CA VAL A 52 -2.69 -12.16 6.83
C VAL A 52 -1.75 -11.75 7.95
N SER A 53 -0.79 -12.61 8.25
CA SER A 53 0.37 -12.30 9.10
C SER A 53 1.55 -11.92 8.22
N GLN A 54 2.24 -10.85 8.56
CA GLN A 54 3.45 -10.40 7.88
C GLN A 54 4.62 -10.45 8.85
N THR A 55 5.71 -11.09 8.44
CA THR A 55 6.95 -11.16 9.21
C THR A 55 8.08 -10.52 8.40
N PHE A 56 8.64 -9.46 8.93
CA PHE A 56 9.78 -8.73 8.38
C PHE A 56 11.04 -9.18 9.08
N THR A 57 12.04 -9.62 8.31
CA THR A 57 13.37 -9.97 8.83
C THR A 57 14.38 -9.00 8.24
N PHE A 58 15.01 -8.21 9.11
CA PHE A 58 15.99 -7.20 8.75
C PHE A 58 17.38 -7.84 8.60
N SER A 59 18.29 -7.15 7.91
CA SER A 59 19.64 -7.65 7.64
C SER A 59 20.51 -7.83 8.90
N ASP A 60 20.18 -7.15 9.99
CA ASP A 60 20.79 -7.29 11.31
C ASP A 60 20.24 -8.43 12.15
N GLY A 61 19.25 -9.15 11.63
CA GLY A 61 18.54 -10.25 12.30
C GLY A 61 17.35 -9.82 13.15
N GLU A 62 17.03 -8.52 13.23
CA GLU A 62 15.79 -8.07 13.88
C GLU A 62 14.57 -8.64 13.13
N VAL A 63 13.57 -9.11 13.89
CA VAL A 63 12.32 -9.65 13.34
C VAL A 63 11.16 -8.85 13.89
N LYS A 64 10.30 -8.35 13.00
CA LYS A 64 9.03 -7.68 13.34
C LYS A 64 7.88 -8.38 12.66
N SER A 65 6.79 -8.57 13.40
CA SER A 65 5.57 -9.17 12.85
C SER A 65 4.38 -8.28 13.10
N ASN A 66 3.45 -8.27 12.15
CA ASN A 66 2.13 -7.69 12.27
C ASN A 66 1.08 -8.63 11.67
N SER A 67 -0.17 -8.36 11.95
CA SER A 67 -1.30 -9.08 11.33
C SER A 67 -2.37 -8.06 10.98
N TYR A 68 -3.04 -8.28 9.86
CA TYR A 68 -4.19 -7.48 9.44
C TYR A 68 -5.25 -8.36 8.80
N THR A 69 -6.49 -7.90 8.83
CA THR A 69 -7.60 -8.56 8.16
C THR A 69 -8.07 -7.67 7.01
N SER A 70 -8.10 -8.22 5.81
CA SER A 70 -8.67 -7.60 4.62
C SER A 70 -10.01 -8.23 4.30
N LEU A 71 -10.98 -7.44 3.86
CA LEU A 71 -12.21 -7.97 3.31
C LEU A 71 -11.93 -8.64 1.96
N ILE A 72 -12.54 -9.81 1.74
CA ILE A 72 -12.55 -10.44 0.43
C ILE A 72 -13.57 -9.67 -0.39
N ALA A 73 -13.07 -8.82 -1.26
CA ALA A 73 -13.94 -7.90 -1.93
C ALA A 73 -14.75 -8.55 -3.05
N GLY A 74 -16.08 -8.59 -2.89
CA GLY A 74 -17.01 -8.37 -3.99
C GLY A 74 -17.26 -6.89 -4.25
N GLU A 75 -16.78 -6.00 -3.39
CA GLU A 75 -17.08 -4.56 -3.38
C GLU A 75 -15.79 -3.72 -3.33
N ASP A 76 -15.92 -2.47 -3.71
CA ASP A 76 -14.85 -1.47 -3.59
C ASP A 76 -14.39 -1.34 -2.13
N ALA A 77 -13.12 -1.10 -1.91
CA ALA A 77 -12.55 -0.92 -0.58
C ALA A 77 -12.30 0.57 -0.29
N ASP A 78 -12.80 1.04 0.84
CA ASP A 78 -12.52 2.37 1.36
C ASP A 78 -11.37 2.28 2.38
N ILE A 79 -10.23 2.91 2.05
CA ILE A 79 -9.04 2.94 2.92
C ILE A 79 -8.90 4.34 3.53
N PRO A 80 -8.85 4.48 4.87
CA PRO A 80 -8.67 5.77 5.50
C PRO A 80 -7.36 6.45 5.08
N LEU A 81 -7.42 7.71 4.63
CA LEU A 81 -6.23 8.48 4.28
C LEU A 81 -5.25 8.58 5.46
N LYS A 82 -5.74 8.71 6.67
CA LYS A 82 -4.88 8.70 7.87
C LYS A 82 -4.03 7.43 7.98
N SER A 83 -4.53 6.29 7.52
CA SER A 83 -3.77 5.02 7.53
C SER A 83 -2.68 5.00 6.46
N ILE A 84 -2.96 5.55 5.27
CA ILE A 84 -1.98 5.69 4.19
C ILE A 84 -0.80 6.57 4.63
N PHE A 85 -1.10 7.67 5.31
CA PHE A 85 -0.12 8.66 5.76
C PHE A 85 0.34 8.48 7.22
N ALA A 86 0.07 7.34 7.85
CA ALA A 86 0.31 7.11 9.28
C ALA A 86 1.75 7.47 9.72
N LYS A 87 2.77 7.14 8.91
CA LYS A 87 4.18 7.47 9.20
C LYS A 87 4.44 8.97 9.35
N HIS A 88 3.69 9.81 8.63
CA HIS A 88 3.81 11.26 8.68
C HIS A 88 2.98 11.89 9.80
N LEU A 89 1.94 11.18 10.25
CA LEU A 89 0.98 11.66 11.25
C LEU A 89 1.31 11.26 12.68
N ILE A 90 2.21 10.31 12.89
CA ILE A 90 2.46 9.69 14.22
C ILE A 90 2.74 10.71 15.33
N LYS A 91 3.47 11.78 15.03
CA LYS A 91 3.79 12.83 16.01
C LYS A 91 2.65 13.82 16.29
N TYR A 92 1.56 13.73 15.52
CA TYR A 92 0.40 14.62 15.63
C TYR A 92 -0.87 13.89 16.09
N ALA A 93 -0.82 12.56 16.24
CA ALA A 93 -1.99 11.69 16.34
C ALA A 93 -3.00 12.08 17.44
N ASP A 94 -2.52 12.60 18.56
CA ASP A 94 -3.36 12.88 19.75
C ASP A 94 -4.19 14.19 19.65
N SER A 95 -3.95 15.02 18.62
CA SER A 95 -4.56 16.37 18.51
C SER A 95 -4.98 16.71 17.08
N LEU A 96 -5.40 15.72 16.30
CA LEU A 96 -5.86 15.94 14.93
C LEU A 96 -7.36 16.16 14.88
N GLU A 97 -7.77 17.32 14.40
CA GLU A 97 -9.15 17.67 14.14
C GLU A 97 -9.45 17.61 12.63
N TYR A 98 -10.62 17.07 12.28
CA TYR A 98 -11.12 17.12 10.90
C TYR A 98 -11.56 18.54 10.55
N VAL A 99 -11.17 19.00 9.36
CA VAL A 99 -11.59 20.30 8.82
C VAL A 99 -12.51 20.11 7.62
N GLU A 100 -12.02 19.43 6.57
CA GLU A 100 -12.79 19.20 5.34
C GLU A 100 -12.23 18.04 4.52
N GLY A 101 -12.99 17.57 3.54
CA GLY A 101 -12.55 16.65 2.50
C GLY A 101 -13.07 15.22 2.71
N THR A 102 -12.40 14.26 2.07
CA THR A 102 -12.78 12.84 2.09
C THR A 102 -11.88 12.09 3.04
N GLU A 103 -12.44 11.39 4.01
CA GLU A 103 -11.64 10.64 5.00
C GLU A 103 -11.05 9.36 4.45
N CYS A 104 -11.65 8.78 3.41
CA CYS A 104 -11.22 7.53 2.80
C CYS A 104 -10.95 7.70 1.31
N VAL A 105 -10.00 6.93 0.81
CA VAL A 105 -9.78 6.72 -0.62
C VAL A 105 -10.42 5.41 -1.04
N ARG A 106 -11.19 5.43 -2.13
CA ARG A 106 -11.86 4.24 -2.66
C ARG A 106 -10.99 3.52 -3.66
N TYR A 107 -10.75 2.22 -3.43
CA TYR A 107 -10.12 1.32 -4.36
C TYR A 107 -11.16 0.40 -4.97
N LYS A 108 -11.25 0.44 -6.31
CA LYS A 108 -12.21 -0.39 -7.06
C LYS A 108 -11.73 -1.83 -7.13
N ASN A 109 -12.69 -2.72 -7.00
CA ASN A 109 -12.47 -4.14 -7.27
C ASN A 109 -12.38 -4.35 -8.79
N GLY A 110 -11.27 -4.92 -9.26
CA GLY A 110 -11.00 -5.09 -10.69
C GLY A 110 -10.36 -3.87 -11.33
N LEU A 111 -9.05 -3.94 -11.49
CA LEU A 111 -8.30 -2.94 -12.23
C LEU A 111 -8.34 -3.32 -13.72
N ASP A 112 -8.95 -2.49 -14.54
CA ASP A 112 -8.81 -2.53 -16.00
C ASP A 112 -8.44 -1.14 -16.53
N GLU A 113 -8.06 -1.07 -17.81
CA GLU A 113 -7.61 0.18 -18.43
C GLU A 113 -8.69 1.28 -18.49
N LYS A 114 -9.96 0.93 -18.22
CA LYS A 114 -11.09 1.86 -18.20
C LYS A 114 -11.43 2.28 -16.77
N THR A 115 -10.77 1.72 -15.77
CA THR A 115 -11.02 2.06 -14.37
C THR A 115 -10.63 3.51 -14.13
N VAL A 116 -11.60 4.33 -13.76
CA VAL A 116 -11.39 5.73 -13.36
C VAL A 116 -11.44 5.81 -11.84
N PHE A 117 -10.43 6.44 -11.27
CA PHE A 117 -10.35 6.71 -9.84
C PHE A 117 -10.50 8.19 -9.56
N GLU A 118 -11.36 8.53 -8.62
CA GLU A 118 -11.43 9.87 -8.08
C GLU A 118 -10.25 10.15 -7.17
N PRO A 119 -9.67 11.36 -7.20
CA PRO A 119 -8.69 11.77 -6.21
C PRO A 119 -9.36 11.87 -4.84
N ALA A 120 -8.59 11.65 -3.79
CA ALA A 120 -9.03 11.82 -2.42
C ALA A 120 -8.17 12.88 -1.72
N ARG A 121 -8.80 13.80 -0.99
CA ARG A 121 -8.12 14.87 -0.26
C ARG A 121 -8.78 15.04 1.11
N LEU A 122 -7.95 15.10 2.16
CA LEU A 122 -8.35 15.31 3.53
C LEU A 122 -7.55 16.47 4.13
N VAL A 123 -8.22 17.39 4.76
CA VAL A 123 -7.61 18.49 5.51
C VAL A 123 -7.85 18.27 6.99
N LEU A 124 -6.77 18.29 7.74
CA LEU A 124 -6.74 18.18 9.18
C LEU A 124 -6.08 19.42 9.78
N LYS A 125 -6.48 19.73 10.99
CA LYS A 125 -5.83 20.75 11.82
C LYS A 125 -5.17 20.04 13.00
N TYR A 126 -3.91 20.38 13.25
CA TYR A 126 -3.23 20.06 14.49
C TYR A 126 -3.10 21.31 15.31
N ALA A 127 -3.56 21.29 16.56
CA ALA A 127 -3.50 22.43 17.45
C ALA A 127 -3.08 21.99 18.86
N THR A 128 -2.15 22.77 19.43
CA THR A 128 -1.75 22.72 20.83
C THR A 128 -1.77 24.14 21.38
N ASP A 129 -1.48 24.32 22.67
CA ASP A 129 -1.42 25.66 23.30
C ASP A 129 -0.43 26.62 22.61
N THR A 130 0.56 26.09 21.89
CA THR A 130 1.67 26.87 21.31
C THR A 130 1.83 26.73 19.81
N THR A 131 1.14 25.77 19.18
CA THR A 131 1.36 25.43 17.75
C THR A 131 0.05 25.14 17.07
N GLU A 132 -0.15 25.73 15.92
CA GLU A 132 -1.24 25.40 15.01
C GLU A 132 -0.68 25.10 13.62
N LEU A 133 -1.05 23.97 13.04
CA LEU A 133 -0.62 23.54 11.70
C LEU A 133 -1.80 22.99 10.90
N MET A 134 -1.83 23.32 9.61
CA MET A 134 -2.71 22.65 8.66
C MET A 134 -1.98 21.47 8.04
N ILE A 135 -2.68 20.35 7.95
CA ILE A 135 -2.20 19.12 7.36
C ILE A 135 -3.13 18.76 6.20
N VAL A 136 -2.58 18.68 5.01
CA VAL A 136 -3.32 18.26 3.81
C VAL A 136 -2.77 16.95 3.32
N LEU A 137 -3.63 15.94 3.25
CA LEU A 137 -3.32 14.60 2.72
C LEU A 137 -4.07 14.41 1.41
N SER A 138 -3.38 13.98 0.35
CA SER A 138 -4.04 13.66 -0.91
C SER A 138 -3.48 12.40 -1.56
N VAL A 139 -4.38 11.66 -2.23
CA VAL A 139 -4.07 10.58 -3.15
C VAL A 139 -4.63 11.01 -4.50
N GLU A 140 -3.73 11.17 -5.47
CA GLU A 140 -4.04 11.78 -6.77
C GLU A 140 -3.31 11.08 -7.91
N ASP A 141 -3.59 11.46 -9.17
CA ASP A 141 -2.97 10.88 -10.37
C ASP A 141 -3.02 9.34 -10.40
N ARG A 142 -4.20 8.81 -10.11
CA ARG A 142 -4.47 7.38 -9.97
C ARG A 142 -4.74 6.76 -11.34
N ILE A 143 -3.77 6.01 -11.89
CA ILE A 143 -3.77 5.57 -13.28
C ILE A 143 -3.57 4.05 -13.37
N VAL A 144 -4.44 3.37 -14.13
CA VAL A 144 -4.21 2.00 -14.61
C VAL A 144 -3.47 2.10 -15.95
N HIS A 145 -2.23 1.60 -15.99
CA HIS A 145 -1.37 1.66 -17.19
C HIS A 145 -1.61 0.52 -18.18
N GLY A 146 -2.50 -0.42 -17.84
CA GLY A 146 -2.77 -1.61 -18.65
C GLY A 146 -2.05 -2.86 -18.15
N LYS A 147 -2.04 -3.88 -19.02
CA LYS A 147 -1.53 -5.21 -18.71
C LYS A 147 -0.13 -5.40 -19.25
N GLU A 148 0.71 -6.07 -18.49
CA GLU A 148 2.05 -6.47 -18.93
C GLU A 148 2.50 -7.78 -18.30
N MET A 149 3.43 -8.48 -18.96
CA MET A 149 4.10 -9.65 -18.40
C MET A 149 5.25 -9.20 -17.51
N LEU A 150 5.24 -9.63 -16.26
CA LEU A 150 6.28 -9.33 -15.29
C LEU A 150 6.97 -10.62 -14.83
N THR A 151 8.29 -10.69 -14.99
CA THR A 151 9.11 -11.81 -14.51
C THR A 151 9.81 -11.43 -13.21
N THR A 152 9.68 -12.29 -12.20
CA THR A 152 10.34 -12.20 -10.90
C THR A 152 11.00 -13.55 -10.57
N PRO A 153 11.78 -13.68 -9.49
CA PRO A 153 12.29 -14.99 -9.06
C PRO A 153 11.19 -16.01 -8.77
N ALA A 154 9.97 -15.58 -8.42
CA ALA A 154 8.82 -16.47 -8.20
C ALA A 154 8.19 -17.01 -9.50
N GLY A 155 8.51 -16.42 -10.67
CA GLY A 155 7.94 -16.82 -11.95
C GLY A 155 7.56 -15.64 -12.83
N THR A 156 6.78 -15.94 -13.88
CA THR A 156 6.26 -14.92 -14.82
C THR A 156 4.75 -14.79 -14.64
N PHE A 157 4.28 -13.57 -14.48
CA PHE A 157 2.89 -13.22 -14.16
C PHE A 157 2.32 -12.24 -15.19
N GLU A 158 1.08 -12.44 -15.60
CA GLU A 158 0.32 -11.41 -16.31
C GLU A 158 -0.23 -10.44 -15.27
N CYS A 159 0.28 -9.21 -15.27
CA CYS A 159 -0.03 -8.20 -14.27
C CYS A 159 -0.80 -7.04 -14.86
N VAL A 160 -1.64 -6.41 -14.04
CA VAL A 160 -2.09 -5.04 -14.25
C VAL A 160 -1.16 -4.09 -13.50
N LYS A 161 -0.66 -3.06 -14.21
CA LYS A 161 0.16 -2.00 -13.60
C LYS A 161 -0.72 -0.83 -13.21
N PHE A 162 -0.54 -0.36 -12.00
CA PHE A 162 -1.28 0.77 -11.41
C PHE A 162 -0.31 1.74 -10.75
N SER A 163 -0.60 3.05 -10.85
CA SER A 163 0.14 4.06 -10.09
C SER A 163 -0.77 5.09 -9.46
N GLU A 164 -0.30 5.70 -8.37
CA GLU A 164 -0.93 6.83 -7.72
C GLU A 164 0.12 7.69 -7.00
N ASN A 165 -0.19 8.97 -6.79
CA ASN A 165 0.66 9.89 -6.05
C ASN A 165 0.09 10.09 -4.65
N HIS A 166 0.92 9.92 -3.63
CA HIS A 166 0.66 10.22 -2.23
C HIS A 166 1.35 11.53 -1.86
N VAL A 167 0.58 12.54 -1.48
CA VAL A 167 1.11 13.86 -1.09
C VAL A 167 0.63 14.21 0.30
N ALA A 168 1.57 14.52 1.20
CA ALA A 168 1.27 15.08 2.51
C ALA A 168 1.94 16.46 2.64
N LYS A 169 1.14 17.50 2.94
CA LYS A 169 1.64 18.83 3.27
C LYS A 169 1.38 19.09 4.74
N ILE A 170 2.42 19.40 5.49
CA ILE A 170 2.38 19.62 6.94
C ILE A 170 3.07 20.95 7.24
N GLY A 171 2.29 22.00 7.44
CA GLY A 171 2.82 23.35 7.43
C GLY A 171 3.49 23.66 6.09
N ASP A 172 4.76 24.04 6.12
CA ASP A 172 5.56 24.34 4.91
C ASP A 172 6.26 23.12 4.29
N GLU A 173 6.20 21.96 4.95
CA GLU A 173 6.84 20.74 4.45
C GLU A 173 5.91 19.98 3.51
N GLU A 174 6.45 19.50 2.37
CA GLU A 174 5.76 18.61 1.43
C GLU A 174 6.48 17.27 1.34
N PHE A 175 5.73 16.20 1.54
CA PHE A 175 6.17 14.82 1.35
C PHE A 175 5.44 14.25 0.15
N PHE A 176 6.19 13.77 -0.81
CA PHE A 176 5.67 13.16 -2.05
C PHE A 176 6.19 11.74 -2.20
N THR A 177 5.31 10.83 -2.61
CA THR A 177 5.67 9.48 -3.02
C THR A 177 4.76 9.05 -4.16
N GLN A 178 5.33 8.66 -5.31
CA GLN A 178 4.59 7.96 -6.33
C GLN A 178 4.68 6.45 -6.06
N LEU A 179 3.53 5.84 -5.84
CA LEU A 179 3.38 4.40 -5.70
C LEU A 179 3.13 3.78 -7.06
N VAL A 180 3.91 2.75 -7.44
CA VAL A 180 3.70 1.96 -8.65
C VAL A 180 3.61 0.49 -8.27
N CYS A 181 2.47 -0.15 -8.56
CA CYS A 181 2.17 -1.52 -8.18
C CYS A 181 1.87 -2.39 -9.39
N TRP A 182 2.19 -3.68 -9.29
CA TRP A 182 1.83 -4.72 -10.24
C TRP A 182 1.06 -5.81 -9.51
N TYR A 183 -0.15 -6.06 -9.96
CA TYR A 183 -1.06 -7.07 -9.41
C TYR A 183 -1.30 -8.18 -10.41
N ASP A 184 -1.13 -9.44 -10.00
CA ASP A 184 -1.44 -10.62 -10.80
C ASP A 184 -2.94 -10.62 -11.17
N LEU A 185 -3.22 -10.71 -12.46
CA LEU A 185 -4.59 -10.77 -12.96
C LEU A 185 -5.33 -12.04 -12.57
N THR A 186 -4.60 -13.12 -12.26
CA THR A 186 -5.19 -14.42 -11.91
C THR A 186 -5.81 -14.41 -10.52
N ASN A 187 -5.12 -13.82 -9.54
CA ASN A 187 -5.52 -13.91 -8.13
C ASN A 187 -5.49 -12.58 -7.38
N GLY A 188 -5.11 -11.47 -8.04
CA GLY A 188 -5.02 -10.13 -7.43
C GLY A 188 -3.84 -9.93 -6.48
N SER A 189 -2.90 -10.87 -6.43
CA SER A 189 -1.73 -10.74 -5.57
C SER A 189 -0.80 -9.63 -6.04
N GLN A 190 -0.24 -8.89 -5.12
CA GLN A 190 0.82 -7.93 -5.41
C GLN A 190 2.11 -8.68 -5.76
N ILE A 191 2.61 -8.46 -6.97
CA ILE A 191 3.83 -9.11 -7.48
C ILE A 191 5.04 -8.20 -7.30
N LYS A 192 4.84 -6.88 -7.49
CA LYS A 192 5.88 -5.87 -7.32
C LYS A 192 5.27 -4.56 -6.86
N GLN A 193 6.04 -3.80 -6.09
CA GLN A 193 5.79 -2.39 -5.79
C GLN A 193 7.09 -1.62 -5.90
N THR A 194 7.00 -0.37 -6.36
CA THR A 194 8.11 0.58 -6.34
C THR A 194 7.56 1.94 -5.93
N ASP A 195 8.16 2.54 -4.91
CA ASP A 195 7.84 3.89 -4.49
C ASP A 195 8.95 4.83 -4.99
N LEU A 196 8.54 5.91 -5.61
CA LEU A 196 9.42 6.88 -6.24
C LEU A 196 9.29 8.25 -5.58
N THR A 197 10.41 8.98 -5.51
CA THR A 197 10.40 10.42 -5.20
C THR A 197 9.82 11.21 -6.37
N LYS A 198 9.64 12.52 -6.17
CA LYS A 198 9.23 13.47 -7.23
C LYS A 198 10.24 13.55 -8.38
N THR A 199 11.51 13.23 -8.14
CA THR A 199 12.59 13.17 -9.14
C THR A 199 12.71 11.81 -9.83
N GLY A 200 11.91 10.82 -9.41
CA GLY A 200 11.89 9.47 -9.97
C GLY A 200 12.89 8.51 -9.32
N ASP A 201 13.53 8.92 -8.23
CA ASP A 201 14.44 8.05 -7.50
C ASP A 201 13.66 7.02 -6.69
N ILE A 202 14.11 5.77 -6.69
CA ILE A 202 13.48 4.70 -5.93
C ILE A 202 13.78 4.90 -4.44
N VAL A 203 12.75 4.92 -3.60
CA VAL A 203 12.87 4.96 -2.14
C VAL A 203 12.38 3.68 -1.47
N TYR A 204 11.58 2.89 -2.17
CA TYR A 204 11.11 1.59 -1.72
C TYR A 204 10.91 0.65 -2.90
N SER A 205 11.25 -0.63 -2.73
CA SER A 205 10.94 -1.68 -3.69
C SER A 205 10.57 -2.96 -2.97
N LEU A 206 9.54 -3.63 -3.45
CA LEU A 206 9.09 -4.95 -3.00
C LEU A 206 8.91 -5.82 -4.23
N VAL A 207 9.49 -7.03 -4.21
CA VAL A 207 9.40 -7.99 -5.31
C VAL A 207 9.10 -9.38 -4.79
N LEU A 208 8.09 -10.04 -5.34
CA LEU A 208 7.75 -11.43 -5.01
C LEU A 208 8.86 -12.37 -5.49
N THR A 209 9.38 -13.19 -4.57
CA THR A 209 10.50 -14.12 -4.83
C THR A 209 10.10 -15.58 -4.79
N LYS A 210 9.01 -15.92 -4.07
CA LYS A 210 8.53 -17.31 -3.94
C LYS A 210 7.06 -17.33 -3.48
N VAL A 211 6.34 -18.39 -3.86
CA VAL A 211 5.01 -18.76 -3.33
C VAL A 211 5.04 -20.19 -2.86
N GLU A 212 4.47 -20.51 -1.69
CA GLU A 212 4.30 -21.84 -1.08
C GLU A 212 2.85 -22.08 -0.66
#